data_914e29cd01f03ddd65bd4ac3bda07aeb
#
_entry.id   914e29cd01f03ddd65bd4ac3bda07aeb
#
_cell.length_a   1.000
_cell.length_b   1.000
_cell.length_c   1.000
_cell.angle_alpha   90.00
_cell.angle_beta   90.00
_cell.angle_gamma   90.00
#
_symmetry.space_group_name_H-M   'P 1'
#
loop_
_entity.id
_entity.type
_entity.pdbx_description
1 polymer ?
#
loop_
_entity_poly.entity_id
_entity_poly.type
_entity_poly.pdbx_seq_one_letter_code
_entity_poly.pdbx_strand_id
1 'polypeptide(L)'
;LAGMLREKLGWDIEPQNIALTNGSQSAFFYLFNLFAGRRADGRVKKVLFPLAPEYIGYADAGLEEDLFVSARPNIELLPEGQFKYHVDFEHLHIGEETGMICVSRPTNPTGNVITDEELLKLDALANQHGIPLVIDNAYGVPFPGIIFSEARPLWNPNIVLCMSLSKLGLPGSRCGIIIANEKIITAITNMNGI
;
A
#
# COMPACT_ATOMS: atom_id res chain seq x y z
N LEU A 1 13.13 -6.95 13.73
CA LEU A 1 12.01 -6.10 13.30
C LEU A 1 10.72 -6.55 13.96
N ALA A 2 10.26 -7.81 13.84
CA ALA A 2 9.03 -8.30 14.45
C ALA A 2 8.94 -7.97 15.95
N GLY A 3 9.97 -8.31 16.74
CA GLY A 3 10.03 -7.99 18.17
C GLY A 3 9.88 -6.49 18.46
N MET A 4 10.53 -5.64 17.68
CA MET A 4 10.41 -4.18 17.82
C MET A 4 8.98 -3.68 17.55
N LEU A 5 8.33 -4.20 16.52
CA LEU A 5 6.97 -3.80 16.16
C LEU A 5 5.95 -4.29 17.20
N ARG A 6 6.12 -5.50 17.74
CA ARG A 6 5.31 -6.00 18.86
C ARG A 6 5.45 -5.13 20.11
N GLU A 7 6.69 -4.84 20.51
CA GLU A 7 6.97 -4.08 21.71
C GLU A 7 6.49 -2.63 21.62
N LYS A 8 6.73 -1.97 20.48
CA LYS A 8 6.42 -0.54 20.32
C LYS A 8 5.00 -0.24 19.88
N LEU A 9 4.39 -1.12 19.09
CA LEU A 9 3.09 -0.88 18.46
C LEU A 9 1.99 -1.85 18.90
N GLY A 10 2.34 -2.91 19.65
CA GLY A 10 1.39 -3.92 20.08
C GLY A 10 0.84 -4.78 18.92
N TRP A 11 1.51 -4.79 17.76
CA TRP A 11 1.08 -5.57 16.62
C TRP A 11 1.35 -7.06 16.83
N ASP A 12 0.37 -7.90 16.51
CA ASP A 12 0.52 -9.36 16.56
C ASP A 12 1.24 -9.85 15.28
N ILE A 13 2.56 -9.66 15.26
CA ILE A 13 3.45 -9.95 14.14
C ILE A 13 4.57 -10.88 14.58
N GLU A 14 4.78 -11.93 13.81
CA GLU A 14 5.91 -12.85 13.92
C GLU A 14 6.84 -12.75 12.71
N PRO A 15 8.04 -13.33 12.71
CA PRO A 15 8.95 -13.30 11.56
C PRO A 15 8.33 -13.78 10.24
N GLN A 16 7.40 -14.74 10.29
CA GLN A 16 6.67 -15.25 9.12
C GLN A 16 5.67 -14.24 8.51
N ASN A 17 5.44 -13.13 9.19
CA ASN A 17 4.65 -12.01 8.65
C ASN A 17 5.52 -10.99 7.89
N ILE A 18 6.82 -11.23 7.74
CA ILE A 18 7.76 -10.25 7.18
C ILE A 18 8.54 -10.87 6.04
N ALA A 19 8.54 -10.21 4.88
CA ALA A 19 9.44 -10.48 3.78
C ALA A 19 10.34 -9.28 3.50
N LEU A 20 11.57 -9.55 3.10
CA LEU A 20 12.52 -8.56 2.62
C LEU A 20 12.62 -8.67 1.10
N THR A 21 12.69 -7.53 0.41
CA THR A 21 12.80 -7.46 -1.05
C THR A 21 13.95 -6.54 -1.46
N ASN A 22 14.35 -6.62 -2.72
CA ASN A 22 15.37 -5.75 -3.30
C ASN A 22 14.79 -4.34 -3.57
N GLY A 23 14.48 -3.62 -2.49
CA GLY A 23 13.79 -2.34 -2.48
C GLY A 23 12.27 -2.50 -2.59
N SER A 24 11.52 -1.44 -2.20
CA SER A 24 10.05 -1.44 -2.26
C SER A 24 9.50 -1.52 -3.69
N GLN A 25 10.25 -1.09 -4.71
CA GLN A 25 9.83 -1.24 -6.10
C GLN A 25 9.63 -2.72 -6.48
N SER A 26 10.53 -3.60 -6.07
CA SER A 26 10.35 -5.05 -6.26
C SER A 26 9.16 -5.59 -5.46
N ALA A 27 8.91 -5.05 -4.25
CA ALA A 27 7.74 -5.41 -3.46
C ALA A 27 6.44 -5.10 -4.22
N PHE A 28 6.31 -3.90 -4.80
CA PHE A 28 5.13 -3.52 -5.59
C PHE A 28 5.01 -4.34 -6.87
N PHE A 29 6.11 -4.64 -7.54
CA PHE A 29 6.08 -5.56 -8.69
C PHE A 29 5.47 -6.92 -8.31
N TYR A 30 5.90 -7.52 -7.21
CA TYR A 30 5.34 -8.80 -6.76
C TYR A 30 3.87 -8.68 -6.36
N LEU A 31 3.51 -7.67 -5.55
CA LEU A 31 2.15 -7.48 -5.05
C LEU A 31 1.15 -7.22 -6.17
N PHE A 32 1.47 -6.31 -7.11
CA PHE A 32 0.57 -5.99 -8.20
C PHE A 32 0.31 -7.20 -9.09
N ASN A 33 1.33 -7.98 -9.42
CA ASN A 33 1.18 -9.16 -10.26
C ASN A 33 0.63 -10.39 -9.49
N LEU A 34 0.70 -10.39 -8.16
CA LEU A 34 0.05 -11.40 -7.33
C LEU A 34 -1.47 -11.18 -7.25
N PHE A 35 -1.91 -9.93 -7.07
CA PHE A 35 -3.32 -9.61 -6.82
C PHE A 35 -4.07 -9.10 -8.05
N ALA A 36 -3.38 -8.64 -9.08
CA ALA A 36 -3.99 -8.17 -10.33
C ALA A 36 -3.46 -8.95 -11.54
N GLY A 37 -3.93 -8.59 -12.75
CA GLY A 37 -3.65 -9.30 -13.99
C GLY A 37 -4.62 -10.43 -14.30
N ARG A 38 -4.34 -11.16 -15.37
CA ARG A 38 -5.19 -12.24 -15.87
C ARG A 38 -5.12 -13.47 -14.99
N ARG A 39 -6.27 -13.98 -14.60
CA ARG A 39 -6.42 -15.21 -13.82
C ARG A 39 -6.56 -16.42 -14.75
N ALA A 40 -6.33 -17.61 -14.18
CA ALA A 40 -6.46 -18.89 -14.92
C ALA A 40 -7.86 -19.12 -15.52
N ASP A 41 -8.89 -18.52 -14.93
CA ASP A 41 -10.28 -18.58 -15.41
C ASP A 41 -10.60 -17.50 -16.48
N GLY A 42 -9.59 -16.74 -16.91
CA GLY A 42 -9.70 -15.68 -17.91
C GLY A 42 -10.16 -14.31 -17.38
N ARG A 43 -10.60 -14.23 -16.13
CA ARG A 43 -10.95 -12.93 -15.51
C ARG A 43 -9.69 -12.06 -15.35
N VAL A 44 -9.86 -10.75 -15.50
CA VAL A 44 -8.79 -9.78 -15.29
C VAL A 44 -9.07 -9.03 -14.00
N LYS A 45 -8.08 -9.01 -13.12
CA LYS A 45 -8.11 -8.23 -11.87
C LYS A 45 -7.25 -6.99 -12.00
N LYS A 46 -7.66 -5.91 -11.34
CA LYS A 46 -7.01 -4.60 -11.39
C LYS A 46 -6.57 -4.13 -10.00
N VAL A 47 -5.57 -3.28 -9.97
CA VAL A 47 -5.18 -2.51 -8.78
C VAL A 47 -6.01 -1.24 -8.76
N LEU A 48 -6.74 -1.01 -7.67
CA LEU A 48 -7.52 0.21 -7.47
C LEU A 48 -6.73 1.19 -6.60
N PHE A 49 -6.47 2.38 -7.14
CA PHE A 49 -6.02 3.54 -6.37
C PHE A 49 -7.23 4.39 -5.99
N PRO A 50 -7.60 4.48 -4.70
CA PRO A 50 -8.82 5.14 -4.25
C PRO A 50 -8.78 6.66 -4.39
N LEU A 51 -7.61 7.23 -4.66
CA LEU A 51 -7.41 8.62 -5.04
C LEU A 51 -6.16 8.76 -5.92
N ALA A 52 -6.20 9.73 -6.84
CA ALA A 52 -5.07 10.13 -7.67
C ALA A 52 -4.68 11.59 -7.33
N PRO A 53 -3.43 12.01 -7.59
CA PRO A 53 -2.33 11.21 -8.18
C PRO A 53 -1.66 10.27 -7.17
N GLU A 54 -1.08 9.20 -7.68
CA GLU A 54 -0.24 8.25 -6.95
C GLU A 54 1.18 8.21 -7.51
N TYR A 55 2.05 7.38 -6.94
CA TYR A 55 3.45 7.33 -7.31
C TYR A 55 3.63 6.83 -8.74
N ILE A 56 4.30 7.65 -9.58
CA ILE A 56 4.51 7.36 -11.01
C ILE A 56 5.26 6.04 -11.26
N GLY A 57 6.13 5.62 -10.35
CA GLY A 57 6.90 4.38 -10.47
C GLY A 57 6.06 3.10 -10.40
N TYR A 58 4.77 3.18 -10.11
CA TYR A 58 3.88 2.03 -10.20
C TYR A 58 3.55 1.65 -11.64
N ALA A 59 3.57 2.62 -12.57
CA ALA A 59 3.22 2.40 -13.97
C ALA A 59 4.03 1.27 -14.62
N ASP A 60 5.28 1.11 -14.22
CA ASP A 60 6.20 0.10 -14.76
C ASP A 60 6.21 -1.22 -13.97
N ALA A 61 5.36 -1.35 -12.95
CA ALA A 61 5.36 -2.54 -12.08
C ALA A 61 4.34 -3.61 -12.50
N GLY A 62 3.51 -3.35 -13.51
CA GLY A 62 2.56 -4.31 -14.07
C GLY A 62 3.13 -5.12 -15.20
N LEU A 63 2.79 -6.42 -15.30
CA LEU A 63 3.13 -7.28 -16.43
C LEU A 63 2.11 -7.18 -17.57
N GLU A 64 0.89 -6.75 -17.28
CA GLU A 64 -0.18 -6.57 -18.26
C GLU A 64 -0.52 -5.09 -18.43
N GLU A 65 -0.98 -4.73 -19.63
CA GLU A 65 -1.55 -3.41 -19.92
C GLU A 65 -2.85 -3.21 -19.12
N ASP A 66 -3.21 -1.96 -18.85
CA ASP A 66 -4.45 -1.57 -18.15
C ASP A 66 -4.64 -2.20 -16.75
N LEU A 67 -3.54 -2.52 -16.07
CA LEU A 67 -3.56 -3.13 -14.74
C LEU A 67 -4.15 -2.22 -13.66
N PHE A 68 -4.10 -0.91 -13.86
CA PHE A 68 -4.39 0.10 -12.86
C PHE A 68 -5.68 0.87 -13.16
N VAL A 69 -6.46 1.12 -12.10
CA VAL A 69 -7.63 2.00 -12.11
C VAL A 69 -7.50 2.98 -10.95
N SER A 70 -7.85 4.24 -11.17
CA SER A 70 -7.82 5.25 -10.11
C SER A 70 -9.13 6.02 -10.04
N ALA A 71 -9.52 6.41 -8.82
CA ALA A 71 -10.61 7.31 -8.56
C ALA A 71 -10.10 8.77 -8.44
N ARG A 72 -10.98 9.73 -8.71
CA ARG A 72 -10.69 11.15 -8.47
C ARG A 72 -10.86 11.45 -6.99
N PRO A 73 -9.98 12.26 -6.38
CA PRO A 73 -10.16 12.69 -5.01
C PRO A 73 -11.22 13.79 -4.88
N ASN A 74 -11.81 13.90 -3.71
CA ASN A 74 -12.41 15.16 -3.27
C ASN A 74 -11.29 16.10 -2.87
N ILE A 75 -11.34 17.34 -3.35
CA ILE A 75 -10.33 18.37 -3.08
C ILE A 75 -10.89 19.38 -2.09
N GLU A 76 -10.33 19.36 -0.88
CA GLU A 76 -10.59 20.39 0.12
C GLU A 76 -9.63 21.57 -0.09
N LEU A 77 -10.18 22.77 -0.29
CA LEU A 77 -9.38 23.99 -0.36
C LEU A 77 -9.19 24.55 1.05
N LEU A 78 -7.93 24.72 1.42
CA LEU A 78 -7.51 25.22 2.72
C LEU A 78 -7.05 26.70 2.61
N PRO A 79 -6.94 27.41 3.75
CA PRO A 79 -6.38 28.77 3.78
C PRO A 79 -4.99 28.84 3.13
N GLU A 80 -4.59 30.05 2.74
CA GLU A 80 -3.24 30.35 2.19
C GLU A 80 -2.91 29.59 0.88
N GLY A 81 -3.95 29.20 0.11
CA GLY A 81 -3.77 28.49 -1.16
C GLY A 81 -3.36 27.03 -1.03
N GLN A 82 -3.50 26.47 0.16
CA GLN A 82 -3.28 25.04 0.39
C GLN A 82 -4.51 24.22 -0.02
N PHE A 83 -4.31 22.93 -0.18
CA PHE A 83 -5.40 21.99 -0.44
C PHE A 83 -5.04 20.60 0.11
N LYS A 84 -6.07 19.79 0.31
CA LYS A 84 -5.94 18.39 0.72
C LYS A 84 -6.78 17.50 -0.18
N TYR A 85 -6.23 16.33 -0.51
CA TYR A 85 -6.98 15.29 -1.19
C TYR A 85 -7.61 14.34 -0.18
N HIS A 86 -8.89 14.05 -0.39
CA HIS A 86 -9.66 13.07 0.36
C HIS A 86 -10.19 11.98 -0.58
N VAL A 87 -10.37 10.78 -0.03
CA VAL A 87 -11.02 9.70 -0.77
C VAL A 87 -12.50 10.05 -0.99
N ASP A 88 -12.94 10.02 -2.24
CA ASP A 88 -14.35 10.16 -2.57
C ASP A 88 -15.09 8.83 -2.41
N PHE A 89 -15.49 8.53 -1.19
CA PHE A 89 -16.18 7.28 -0.86
C PHE A 89 -17.57 7.16 -1.47
N GLU A 90 -18.19 8.25 -1.88
CA GLU A 90 -19.52 8.23 -2.52
C GLU A 90 -19.44 7.70 -3.96
N HIS A 91 -18.34 7.97 -4.64
CA HIS A 91 -18.12 7.56 -6.03
C HIS A 91 -17.04 6.49 -6.18
N LEU A 92 -16.46 6.00 -5.08
CA LEU A 92 -15.47 4.92 -5.11
C LEU A 92 -16.15 3.60 -5.47
N HIS A 93 -15.83 3.08 -6.65
CA HIS A 93 -16.34 1.79 -7.10
C HIS A 93 -15.34 0.67 -6.85
N ILE A 94 -15.76 -0.36 -6.12
CA ILE A 94 -15.01 -1.58 -5.88
C ILE A 94 -15.82 -2.73 -6.47
N GLY A 95 -15.46 -3.16 -7.68
CA GLY A 95 -16.17 -4.19 -8.40
C GLY A 95 -15.47 -5.56 -8.33
N GLU A 96 -16.05 -6.55 -9.02
CA GLU A 96 -15.45 -7.90 -9.10
C GLU A 96 -14.07 -7.89 -9.78
N GLU A 97 -13.79 -6.91 -10.63
CA GLU A 97 -12.50 -6.71 -11.28
C GLU A 97 -11.42 -6.18 -10.33
N THR A 98 -11.78 -5.68 -9.14
CA THR A 98 -10.79 -5.19 -8.17
C THR A 98 -10.07 -6.36 -7.52
N GLY A 99 -8.75 -6.40 -7.63
CA GLY A 99 -7.90 -7.42 -7.02
C GLY A 99 -7.26 -6.98 -5.71
N MET A 100 -7.05 -5.67 -5.55
CA MET A 100 -6.52 -5.04 -4.35
C MET A 100 -6.79 -3.54 -4.37
N ILE A 101 -6.78 -2.92 -3.20
CA ILE A 101 -6.72 -1.46 -3.04
C ILE A 101 -5.28 -1.09 -2.66
N CYS A 102 -4.72 -0.06 -3.28
CA CYS A 102 -3.38 0.44 -2.96
C CYS A 102 -3.41 1.93 -2.70
N VAL A 103 -2.78 2.36 -1.61
CA VAL A 103 -2.63 3.77 -1.25
C VAL A 103 -1.23 4.06 -0.76
N SER A 104 -0.69 5.25 -1.07
CA SER A 104 0.54 5.77 -0.47
C SER A 104 0.22 6.68 0.71
N ARG A 105 0.97 6.54 1.79
CA ARG A 105 0.75 7.35 3.00
C ARG A 105 2.08 7.72 3.68
N PRO A 106 2.64 8.89 3.41
CA PRO A 106 2.21 9.94 2.48
C PRO A 106 2.44 9.60 1.01
N THR A 107 1.69 10.29 0.14
CA THR A 107 1.78 10.11 -1.31
C THR A 107 2.95 10.88 -1.91
N ASN A 108 3.69 10.28 -2.81
CA ASN A 108 4.57 10.97 -3.73
C ASN A 108 3.83 11.13 -5.09
N PRO A 109 3.63 12.34 -5.66
CA PRO A 109 4.39 13.57 -5.40
C PRO A 109 3.72 14.58 -4.45
N THR A 110 2.50 14.36 -4.02
CA THR A 110 1.67 15.40 -3.39
C THR A 110 2.01 15.67 -1.92
N GLY A 111 2.65 14.73 -1.23
CA GLY A 111 2.81 14.76 0.22
C GLY A 111 1.50 14.52 1.00
N ASN A 112 0.40 14.20 0.30
CA ASN A 112 -0.89 13.98 0.94
C ASN A 112 -0.84 12.78 1.89
N VAL A 113 -1.36 12.99 3.10
CA VAL A 113 -1.50 11.93 4.11
C VAL A 113 -3.00 11.69 4.32
N ILE A 114 -3.53 10.59 3.81
CA ILE A 114 -4.91 10.21 4.11
C ILE A 114 -5.10 10.04 5.62
N THR A 115 -6.25 10.41 6.12
CA THR A 115 -6.55 10.37 7.55
C THR A 115 -6.61 8.94 8.08
N ASP A 116 -6.49 8.77 9.39
CA ASP A 116 -6.68 7.45 10.03
C ASP A 116 -8.11 6.92 9.75
N GLU A 117 -9.12 7.79 9.74
CA GLU A 117 -10.52 7.44 9.46
C GLU A 117 -10.70 6.94 8.02
N GLU A 118 -10.13 7.65 7.04
CA GLU A 118 -10.15 7.22 5.64
C GLU A 118 -9.46 5.87 5.45
N LEU A 119 -8.32 5.66 6.11
CA LEU A 119 -7.59 4.42 6.03
C LEU A 119 -8.37 3.24 6.63
N LEU A 120 -9.00 3.44 7.80
CA LEU A 120 -9.86 2.44 8.44
C LEU A 120 -11.09 2.11 7.58
N LYS A 121 -11.67 3.10 6.92
CA LYS A 121 -12.80 2.89 6.01
C LYS A 121 -12.39 2.11 4.75
N LEU A 122 -11.21 2.40 4.19
CA LEU A 122 -10.65 1.63 3.08
C LEU A 122 -10.35 0.18 3.48
N ASP A 123 -9.82 -0.06 4.68
CA ASP A 123 -9.57 -1.40 5.20
C ASP A 123 -10.88 -2.19 5.39
N ALA A 124 -11.91 -1.55 5.94
CA ALA A 124 -13.24 -2.16 6.09
C ALA A 124 -13.84 -2.55 4.73
N LEU A 125 -13.75 -1.65 3.72
CA LEU A 125 -14.21 -1.93 2.37
C LEU A 125 -13.40 -3.05 1.71
N ALA A 126 -12.07 -3.03 1.81
CA ALA A 126 -11.22 -4.08 1.26
C ALA A 126 -11.58 -5.46 1.87
N ASN A 127 -11.75 -5.51 3.20
CA ASN A 127 -12.14 -6.72 3.91
C ASN A 127 -13.54 -7.21 3.49
N GLN A 128 -14.51 -6.31 3.31
CA GLN A 128 -15.86 -6.64 2.83
C GLN A 128 -15.83 -7.30 1.45
N HIS A 129 -14.92 -6.86 0.58
CA HIS A 129 -14.73 -7.40 -0.77
C HIS A 129 -13.75 -8.59 -0.83
N GLY A 130 -13.16 -9.00 0.30
CA GLY A 130 -12.20 -10.10 0.38
C GLY A 130 -10.91 -9.84 -0.39
N ILE A 131 -10.47 -8.59 -0.48
CA ILE A 131 -9.25 -8.14 -1.15
C ILE A 131 -8.33 -7.45 -0.16
N PRO A 132 -7.00 -7.45 -0.36
CA PRO A 132 -6.08 -6.77 0.55
C PRO A 132 -6.11 -5.25 0.35
N LEU A 133 -5.88 -4.52 1.45
CA LEU A 133 -5.45 -3.12 1.42
C LEU A 133 -3.92 -3.08 1.48
N VAL A 134 -3.29 -2.57 0.43
CA VAL A 134 -1.84 -2.35 0.36
C VAL A 134 -1.53 -0.89 0.68
N ILE A 135 -0.64 -0.68 1.63
CA ILE A 135 -0.22 0.66 2.07
C ILE A 135 1.25 0.85 1.69
N ASP A 136 1.53 1.78 0.80
CA ASP A 136 2.89 2.27 0.59
C ASP A 136 3.28 3.23 1.71
N ASN A 137 4.14 2.74 2.56
CA ASN A 137 4.63 3.44 3.74
C ASN A 137 6.11 3.83 3.60
N ALA A 138 6.57 4.11 2.38
CA ALA A 138 7.98 4.44 2.13
C ALA A 138 8.46 5.68 2.90
N TYR A 139 7.55 6.62 3.19
CA TYR A 139 7.82 7.85 3.94
C TYR A 139 7.14 7.90 5.31
N GLY A 140 6.19 7.03 5.58
CA GLY A 140 5.25 7.14 6.69
C GLY A 140 5.73 6.53 8.01
N VAL A 141 4.76 6.20 8.85
CA VAL A 141 4.95 5.64 10.20
C VAL A 141 4.85 4.11 10.17
N PRO A 142 5.59 3.35 10.99
CA PRO A 142 6.36 3.81 12.14
C PRO A 142 7.73 4.41 11.79
N PHE A 143 8.24 4.17 10.60
CA PHE A 143 9.47 4.79 10.09
C PHE A 143 9.44 4.85 8.55
N PRO A 144 10.13 5.82 7.90
CA PRO A 144 11.00 6.84 8.47
C PRO A 144 10.26 7.99 9.19
N GLY A 145 8.92 8.10 9.08
CA GLY A 145 8.14 9.13 9.73
C GLY A 145 8.34 10.54 9.14
N ILE A 146 8.55 10.63 7.82
CA ILE A 146 8.69 11.92 7.10
C ILE A 146 7.30 12.43 6.76
N ILE A 147 6.54 12.80 7.77
CA ILE A 147 5.20 13.35 7.67
C ILE A 147 5.06 14.52 8.65
N PHE A 148 4.18 15.48 8.30
CA PHE A 148 3.95 16.71 9.07
C PHE A 148 2.51 16.82 9.57
N SER A 149 1.73 15.76 9.47
CA SER A 149 0.39 15.63 9.99
C SER A 149 0.28 14.41 10.92
N GLU A 150 -0.70 14.42 11.79
CA GLU A 150 -0.95 13.27 12.65
C GLU A 150 -1.36 12.05 11.81
N ALA A 151 -0.70 10.93 12.06
CA ALA A 151 -1.03 9.64 11.47
C ALA A 151 -0.57 8.53 12.40
N ARG A 152 -1.40 7.51 12.54
CA ARG A 152 -1.07 6.33 13.35
C ARG A 152 -0.63 5.20 12.43
N PRO A 153 0.41 4.44 12.81
CA PRO A 153 0.75 3.22 12.09
C PRO A 153 -0.39 2.22 12.28
N LEU A 154 -0.88 1.67 11.18
CA LEU A 154 -1.97 0.69 11.16
C LEU A 154 -1.50 -0.60 10.50
N TRP A 155 -1.78 -1.72 11.17
CA TRP A 155 -1.63 -3.05 10.59
C TRP A 155 -2.65 -4.02 11.19
N ASN A 156 -3.17 -4.90 10.36
CA ASN A 156 -3.95 -6.08 10.71
C ASN A 156 -3.76 -7.13 9.60
N PRO A 157 -4.25 -8.39 9.75
CA PRO A 157 -4.04 -9.45 8.76
C PRO A 157 -4.58 -9.18 7.35
N ASN A 158 -5.47 -8.20 7.15
CA ASN A 158 -5.97 -7.78 5.83
C ASN A 158 -5.08 -6.72 5.16
N ILE A 159 -4.21 -6.08 5.92
CA ILE A 159 -3.32 -5.02 5.44
C ILE A 159 -1.98 -5.62 5.02
N VAL A 160 -1.52 -5.18 3.85
CA VAL A 160 -0.14 -5.37 3.38
C VAL A 160 0.58 -4.03 3.50
N LEU A 161 1.49 -3.93 4.46
CA LEU A 161 2.28 -2.72 4.69
C LEU A 161 3.63 -2.84 3.97
N CYS A 162 3.92 -1.91 3.06
CA CYS A 162 5.20 -1.84 2.35
C CYS A 162 6.04 -0.70 2.88
N MET A 163 7.26 -1.00 3.30
CA MET A 163 8.20 -0.03 3.86
C MET A 163 9.53 -0.07 3.12
N SER A 164 10.33 0.98 3.24
CA SER A 164 11.63 1.09 2.57
C SER A 164 12.68 1.68 3.48
N LEU A 165 13.88 1.13 3.47
CA LEU A 165 15.03 1.75 4.14
C LEU A 165 15.64 2.91 3.34
N SER A 166 15.26 3.07 2.07
CA SER A 166 15.81 4.13 1.21
C SER A 166 15.58 5.53 1.78
N LYS A 167 14.40 5.77 2.37
CA LYS A 167 14.04 7.06 2.95
C LYS A 167 14.46 7.22 4.42
N LEU A 168 14.90 6.12 5.03
CA LEU A 168 15.55 6.13 6.34
C LEU A 168 17.06 6.49 6.28
N GLY A 169 17.57 6.83 5.09
CA GLY A 169 18.96 7.18 4.88
C GLY A 169 19.84 6.03 4.36
N LEU A 170 19.25 4.91 3.98
CA LEU A 170 19.97 3.74 3.49
C LEU A 170 19.55 3.34 2.05
N PRO A 171 19.58 4.28 1.07
CA PRO A 171 19.10 3.99 -0.29
C PRO A 171 19.93 2.91 -0.99
N GLY A 172 21.23 2.84 -0.72
CA GLY A 172 22.14 1.87 -1.32
C GLY A 172 21.94 0.43 -0.82
N SER A 173 21.27 0.23 0.33
CA SER A 173 20.98 -1.11 0.85
C SER A 173 19.97 -1.90 0.01
N ARG A 174 19.21 -1.21 -0.83
CA ARG A 174 18.12 -1.79 -1.63
C ARG A 174 17.21 -2.71 -0.82
N CYS A 175 16.78 -2.27 0.35
CA CYS A 175 15.94 -3.05 1.24
C CYS A 175 14.52 -2.50 1.29
N GLY A 176 13.57 -3.27 0.77
CA GLY A 176 12.14 -3.13 0.98
C GLY A 176 11.68 -4.13 2.03
N ILE A 177 10.63 -3.80 2.74
CA ILE A 177 10.04 -4.62 3.81
C ILE A 177 8.55 -4.75 3.52
N ILE A 178 8.05 -5.98 3.46
CA ILE A 178 6.62 -6.26 3.36
C ILE A 178 6.18 -6.87 4.68
N ILE A 179 5.11 -6.35 5.26
CA ILE A 179 4.45 -6.92 6.44
C ILE A 179 3.04 -7.30 6.03
N ALA A 180 2.69 -8.57 6.14
CA ALA A 180 1.40 -9.11 5.73
C ALA A 180 1.07 -10.42 6.47
N ASN A 181 -0.11 -10.97 6.22
CA ASN A 181 -0.41 -12.31 6.69
C ASN A 181 0.54 -13.36 6.06
N GLU A 182 0.69 -14.49 6.72
CA GLU A 182 1.65 -15.54 6.35
C GLU A 182 1.45 -16.08 4.92
N LYS A 183 0.19 -16.16 4.44
CA LYS A 183 -0.09 -16.65 3.08
C LYS A 183 0.49 -15.73 2.01
N ILE A 184 0.34 -14.42 2.20
CA ILE A 184 0.89 -13.40 1.29
C ILE A 184 2.41 -13.43 1.37
N ILE A 185 2.98 -13.48 2.58
CA ILE A 185 4.44 -13.53 2.76
C ILE A 185 5.04 -14.77 2.11
N THR A 186 4.42 -15.94 2.26
CA THR A 186 4.86 -17.17 1.59
C THR A 186 4.88 -17.03 0.08
N ALA A 187 3.81 -16.44 -0.51
CA ALA A 187 3.75 -16.21 -1.95
C ALA A 187 4.87 -15.26 -2.43
N ILE A 188 5.04 -14.13 -1.72
CA ILE A 188 6.09 -13.14 -2.02
C ILE A 188 7.49 -13.75 -1.90
N THR A 189 7.74 -14.53 -0.84
CA THR A 189 9.04 -15.18 -0.61
C THR A 189 9.37 -16.17 -1.73
N ASN A 190 8.37 -16.93 -2.20
CA ASN A 190 8.56 -17.85 -3.33
C ASN A 190 8.87 -17.09 -4.64
N MET A 191 8.23 -15.94 -4.88
CA MET A 191 8.54 -15.10 -6.04
C MET A 191 9.91 -14.42 -5.95
N ASN A 192 10.32 -14.04 -4.74
CA ASN A 192 11.57 -13.31 -4.49
C ASN A 192 12.79 -14.23 -4.41
N GLY A 193 12.59 -15.52 -4.23
CA GLY A 193 13.67 -16.54 -4.10
C GLY A 193 14.17 -17.12 -5.40
N ILE A 194 13.73 -16.61 -6.56
CA ILE A 194 14.10 -17.08 -7.90
C ILE A 194 15.30 -16.30 -8.44
#